data_2481444388deb5824e43d042a3a1babf
#
_entry.id   2481444388deb5824e43d042a3a1babf
#
_cell.length_a   1.000
_cell.length_b   1.000
_cell.length_c   1.000
_cell.angle_alpha   90.00
_cell.angle_beta   90.00
_cell.angle_gamma   90.00
#
_symmetry.space_group_name_H-M   'P 1'
#
loop_
_entity.id
_entity.type
_entity.pdbx_description
1 polymer ?
#
loop_
_entity_poly.entity_id
_entity_poly.type
_entity_poly.pdbx_seq_one_letter_code
_entity_poly.pdbx_strand_id
1 'polypeptide(L)'
;MLEEIAASEEQMLKQTLSEVEAYLQRKALELAREALTHRLAVDPRADPKREHECTRCKKPLRIQEDQQSRTLATVFGDVEYQRPYGVCDRCGISYAPMDCGLGIPPTGGSVTRTELVCHAAVTARSFEVASGVLKKHDKIELSDQQVRRISETEGKRLAVEIVREVETFRSGKPIVGPQEPSDLIVVTADGGRIQTRQPDETQQDEKDAIHKDEKSEAQGDGKDESQQKNKK
;
A
#
# COMPACT_ATOMS: atom_id res chain seq x y z
N MET A 1 8.14 32.87 -10.54
CA MET A 1 7.01 31.89 -10.56
C MET A 1 5.72 32.44 -11.18
N LEU A 2 5.11 33.56 -10.72
CA LEU A 2 3.96 34.14 -11.43
C LEU A 2 4.32 34.70 -12.82
N GLU A 3 5.53 35.20 -13.00
CA GLU A 3 6.07 35.64 -14.28
C GLU A 3 6.36 34.50 -15.24
N GLU A 4 6.75 33.32 -14.74
CA GLU A 4 6.93 32.11 -15.57
C GLU A 4 5.60 31.50 -16.03
N ILE A 5 4.50 31.79 -15.33
CA ILE A 5 3.15 31.37 -15.70
C ILE A 5 2.59 32.28 -16.82
N ALA A 6 3.07 33.51 -16.92
CA ALA A 6 2.72 34.40 -17.99
C ALA A 6 3.45 33.98 -19.29
N ALA A 7 2.80 33.08 -20.04
CA ALA A 7 3.21 32.79 -21.41
C ALA A 7 3.23 34.07 -22.25
N SER A 8 4.01 34.09 -23.35
CA SER A 8 3.94 35.19 -24.29
C SER A 8 2.51 35.35 -24.80
N GLU A 9 2.10 36.60 -25.08
CA GLU A 9 0.73 36.89 -25.56
C GLU A 9 0.34 36.00 -26.75
N GLU A 10 1.29 35.73 -27.64
CA GLU A 10 1.08 34.86 -28.81
C GLU A 10 0.83 33.37 -28.41
N GLN A 11 1.46 32.90 -27.33
CA GLN A 11 1.20 31.53 -26.78
C GLN A 11 -0.13 31.48 -26.08
N MET A 12 -0.51 32.52 -25.33
CA MET A 12 -1.82 32.59 -24.66
C MET A 12 -2.96 32.54 -25.66
N LEU A 13 -2.83 33.22 -26.81
CA LEU A 13 -3.88 33.22 -27.84
C LEU A 13 -4.07 31.86 -28.54
N LYS A 14 -3.10 30.97 -28.45
CA LYS A 14 -3.12 29.63 -29.08
C LYS A 14 -3.57 28.51 -28.13
N GLN A 15 -3.59 28.76 -26.83
CA GLN A 15 -3.93 27.74 -25.82
C GLN A 15 -5.44 27.66 -25.57
N THR A 16 -5.94 26.44 -25.49
CA THR A 16 -7.28 26.18 -24.98
C THR A 16 -7.30 26.26 -23.45
N LEU A 17 -8.46 26.54 -22.86
CA LEU A 17 -8.63 26.55 -21.40
C LEU A 17 -8.16 25.25 -20.77
N SER A 18 -8.47 24.10 -21.39
CA SER A 18 -8.06 22.77 -20.88
C SER A 18 -6.54 22.60 -20.84
N GLU A 19 -5.81 23.16 -21.81
CA GLU A 19 -4.34 23.14 -21.80
C GLU A 19 -3.77 24.03 -20.70
N VAL A 20 -4.38 25.19 -20.47
CA VAL A 20 -4.01 26.10 -19.37
C VAL A 20 -4.25 25.44 -18.01
N GLU A 21 -5.44 24.81 -17.82
CA GLU A 21 -5.75 24.07 -16.58
C GLU A 21 -4.76 22.94 -16.31
N ALA A 22 -4.45 22.12 -17.33
CA ALA A 22 -3.49 21.03 -17.22
C ALA A 22 -2.07 21.55 -16.89
N TYR A 23 -1.67 22.66 -17.46
CA TYR A 23 -0.39 23.32 -17.17
C TYR A 23 -0.34 23.79 -15.71
N LEU A 24 -1.37 24.52 -15.27
CA LEU A 24 -1.44 25.04 -13.90
C LEU A 24 -1.49 23.94 -12.86
N GLN A 25 -2.26 22.86 -13.13
CA GLN A 25 -2.31 21.70 -12.24
C GLN A 25 -0.92 21.06 -12.07
N ARG A 26 -0.17 20.89 -13.16
CA ARG A 26 1.20 20.36 -13.11
C ARG A 26 2.12 21.27 -12.29
N LYS A 27 2.06 22.59 -12.54
CA LYS A 27 2.87 23.59 -11.81
C LYS A 27 2.52 23.65 -10.33
N ALA A 28 1.27 23.51 -9.97
CA ALA A 28 0.83 23.43 -8.58
C ALA A 28 1.39 22.18 -7.85
N LEU A 29 1.41 21.03 -8.53
CA LEU A 29 2.01 19.81 -7.98
C LEU A 29 3.54 19.92 -7.84
N GLU A 30 4.23 20.52 -8.81
CA GLU A 30 5.67 20.81 -8.73
C GLU A 30 5.99 21.68 -7.51
N LEU A 31 5.25 22.79 -7.34
CA LEU A 31 5.40 23.69 -6.21
C LEU A 31 5.11 22.99 -4.86
N ALA A 32 4.04 22.20 -4.79
CA ALA A 32 3.70 21.47 -3.58
C ALA A 32 4.79 20.46 -3.20
N ARG A 33 5.38 19.76 -4.20
CA ARG A 33 6.51 18.86 -3.99
C ARG A 33 7.75 19.61 -3.48
N GLU A 34 8.11 20.75 -4.07
CA GLU A 34 9.24 21.56 -3.62
C GLU A 34 9.02 22.09 -2.20
N ALA A 35 7.81 22.57 -1.90
CA ALA A 35 7.45 23.04 -0.57
C ALA A 35 7.55 21.91 0.47
N LEU A 36 7.10 20.70 0.13
CA LEU A 36 7.22 19.53 1.00
C LEU A 36 8.69 19.13 1.20
N THR A 37 9.48 19.11 0.14
CA THR A 37 10.92 18.82 0.22
C THR A 37 11.62 19.82 1.14
N HIS A 38 11.36 21.12 0.95
CA HIS A 38 11.90 22.17 1.81
C HIS A 38 11.43 22.00 3.27
N ARG A 39 10.14 21.71 3.48
CA ARG A 39 9.59 21.52 4.82
C ARG A 39 10.26 20.35 5.55
N LEU A 40 10.55 19.25 4.85
CA LEU A 40 11.28 18.12 5.41
C LEU A 40 12.74 18.48 5.71
N ALA A 41 13.41 19.23 4.83
CA ALA A 41 14.80 19.64 5.02
C ALA A 41 15.01 20.55 6.23
N VAL A 42 14.03 21.42 6.55
CA VAL A 42 14.10 22.35 7.70
C VAL A 42 13.41 21.82 8.95
N ASP A 43 12.96 20.56 8.95
CA ASP A 43 12.31 19.97 10.12
C ASP A 43 13.31 19.83 11.27
N PRO A 44 13.00 20.30 12.48
CA PRO A 44 13.92 20.19 13.63
C PRO A 44 14.32 18.75 13.98
N ARG A 45 13.54 17.77 13.54
CA ARG A 45 13.84 16.34 13.74
C ARG A 45 14.87 15.81 12.74
N ALA A 46 15.20 16.57 11.71
CA ALA A 46 16.28 16.26 10.78
C ALA A 46 17.68 16.60 11.35
N ASP A 47 17.75 17.37 12.44
CA ASP A 47 19.02 17.71 13.08
C ASP A 47 19.62 16.49 13.81
N PRO A 48 20.76 15.95 13.34
CA PRO A 48 21.39 14.78 13.99
C PRO A 48 21.96 15.09 15.37
N LYS A 49 22.21 16.37 15.70
CA LYS A 49 22.72 16.83 16.98
C LYS A 49 21.65 16.91 18.06
N ARG A 50 20.39 16.85 17.65
CA ARG A 50 19.26 16.84 18.59
C ARG A 50 19.26 15.52 19.36
N GLU A 51 18.94 15.57 20.64
CA GLU A 51 18.70 14.37 21.44
C GLU A 51 17.43 13.67 20.96
N HIS A 52 17.58 12.42 20.57
CA HIS A 52 16.50 11.53 20.15
C HIS A 52 16.33 10.40 21.16
N GLU A 53 15.09 10.16 21.53
CA GLU A 53 14.75 9.09 22.47
C GLU A 53 14.20 7.87 21.74
N CYS A 54 14.55 6.69 22.23
CA CYS A 54 13.98 5.44 21.74
C CYS A 54 12.47 5.39 21.99
N THR A 55 11.69 5.14 20.95
CA THR A 55 10.23 5.05 21.03
C THR A 55 9.77 3.93 21.96
N ARG A 56 10.55 2.87 22.10
CA ARG A 56 10.20 1.68 22.90
C ARG A 56 10.61 1.81 24.38
N CYS A 57 11.85 2.23 24.66
CA CYS A 57 12.38 2.20 26.03
C CYS A 57 12.73 3.59 26.59
N LYS A 58 12.49 4.67 25.85
CA LYS A 58 12.71 6.06 26.22
C LYS A 58 14.17 6.39 26.64
N LYS A 59 15.11 5.57 26.23
CA LYS A 59 16.55 5.84 26.43
C LYS A 59 17.09 6.59 25.21
N PRO A 60 18.22 7.31 25.36
CA PRO A 60 18.85 8.00 24.25
C PRO A 60 19.10 7.05 23.08
N LEU A 61 18.86 7.54 21.87
CA LEU A 61 19.14 6.86 20.62
C LEU A 61 20.53 7.26 20.13
N ARG A 62 21.38 6.30 19.82
CA ARG A 62 22.68 6.58 19.23
C ARG A 62 22.55 6.72 17.72
N ILE A 63 22.79 7.93 17.22
CA ILE A 63 22.79 8.20 15.78
C ILE A 63 24.03 7.53 15.16
N GLN A 64 23.79 6.73 14.12
CA GLN A 64 24.80 6.02 13.36
C GLN A 64 25.09 6.73 12.04
N GLU A 65 24.08 7.32 11.45
CA GLU A 65 24.16 8.02 10.18
C GLU A 65 23.40 9.33 10.29
N ASP A 66 24.12 10.44 10.13
CA ASP A 66 23.57 11.79 10.34
C ASP A 66 22.61 12.20 9.22
N GLN A 67 22.88 11.77 7.98
CA GLN A 67 22.19 12.19 6.78
C GLN A 67 21.91 11.01 5.85
N GLN A 68 21.04 10.11 6.28
CA GLN A 68 20.58 9.02 5.43
C GLN A 68 19.53 9.53 4.44
N SER A 69 19.82 9.39 3.14
CA SER A 69 18.86 9.73 2.10
C SER A 69 17.70 8.75 2.04
N ARG A 70 16.49 9.28 1.83
CA ARG A 70 15.29 8.51 1.56
C ARG A 70 14.44 9.19 0.50
N THR A 71 13.95 8.39 -0.44
CA THR A 71 12.89 8.80 -1.37
C THR A 71 11.55 8.32 -0.86
N LEU A 72 10.60 9.23 -0.69
CA LEU A 72 9.23 8.96 -0.25
C LEU A 72 8.27 9.27 -1.39
N ALA A 73 7.52 8.27 -1.82
CA ALA A 73 6.44 8.45 -2.78
C ALA A 73 5.25 9.13 -2.10
N THR A 74 4.89 10.34 -2.53
CA THR A 74 3.81 11.16 -1.98
C THR A 74 2.71 11.41 -3.00
N VAL A 75 1.64 12.09 -2.60
CA VAL A 75 0.59 12.56 -3.51
C VAL A 75 1.06 13.64 -4.47
N PHE A 76 2.19 14.29 -4.18
CA PHE A 76 2.81 15.32 -5.03
C PHE A 76 3.94 14.77 -5.92
N GLY A 77 4.14 13.43 -5.90
CA GLY A 77 5.27 12.75 -6.53
C GLY A 77 6.33 12.31 -5.52
N ASP A 78 7.47 11.89 -6.04
CA ASP A 78 8.58 11.41 -5.22
C ASP A 78 9.35 12.59 -4.61
N VAL A 79 9.57 12.53 -3.30
CA VAL A 79 10.29 13.51 -2.52
C VAL A 79 11.52 12.86 -1.90
N GLU A 80 12.69 13.40 -2.18
CA GLU A 80 13.94 12.98 -1.56
C GLU A 80 14.29 13.91 -0.40
N TYR A 81 14.66 13.31 0.76
CA TYR A 81 15.04 14.05 1.95
C TYR A 81 16.11 13.31 2.76
N GLN A 82 16.83 14.08 3.57
CA GLN A 82 17.87 13.57 4.47
C GLN A 82 17.31 13.47 5.88
N ARG A 83 17.71 12.42 6.61
CA ARG A 83 17.24 12.17 7.97
C ARG A 83 18.29 11.44 8.80
N PRO A 84 18.36 11.68 10.12
CA PRO A 84 19.21 10.90 11.00
C PRO A 84 18.68 9.48 11.14
N TYR A 85 19.59 8.52 11.21
CA TYR A 85 19.27 7.13 11.45
C TYR A 85 20.02 6.63 12.68
N GLY A 86 19.34 6.01 13.63
CA GLY A 86 19.91 5.64 14.89
C GLY A 86 19.53 4.25 15.36
N VAL A 87 20.29 3.77 16.33
CA VAL A 87 20.10 2.47 16.99
C VAL A 87 20.01 2.68 18.50
N CYS A 88 19.09 1.99 19.13
CA CYS A 88 18.98 1.96 20.57
C CYS A 88 19.87 0.85 21.14
N ASP A 89 20.92 1.19 21.88
CA ASP A 89 21.85 0.23 22.48
C ASP A 89 21.18 -0.68 23.52
N ARG A 90 20.06 -0.26 24.12
CA ARG A 90 19.34 -1.06 25.12
C ARG A 90 18.42 -2.13 24.53
N CYS A 91 17.64 -1.80 23.49
CA CYS A 91 16.64 -2.72 22.93
C CYS A 91 16.94 -3.16 21.50
N GLY A 92 18.06 -2.73 20.92
CA GLY A 92 18.57 -3.17 19.62
C GLY A 92 17.73 -2.69 18.41
N ILE A 93 16.66 -1.89 18.64
CA ILE A 93 15.85 -1.40 17.52
C ILE A 93 16.57 -0.25 16.82
N SER A 94 16.44 -0.23 15.51
CA SER A 94 16.99 0.82 14.64
C SER A 94 15.88 1.46 13.82
N TYR A 95 15.92 2.80 13.68
CA TYR A 95 14.94 3.56 12.92
C TYR A 95 15.39 5.02 12.74
N ALA A 96 14.68 5.75 11.89
CA ALA A 96 14.83 7.19 11.73
C ALA A 96 13.85 7.93 12.65
N PRO A 97 14.33 8.72 13.63
CA PRO A 97 13.46 9.44 14.57
C PRO A 97 12.52 10.41 13.89
N MET A 98 12.99 11.07 12.83
CA MET A 98 12.20 11.99 12.02
C MET A 98 11.00 11.30 11.40
N ASP A 99 11.17 10.13 10.80
CA ASP A 99 10.09 9.38 10.18
C ASP A 99 9.02 8.98 11.21
N CYS A 100 9.45 8.46 12.35
CA CYS A 100 8.53 8.13 13.44
C CYS A 100 7.73 9.34 13.91
N GLY A 101 8.40 10.48 14.08
CA GLY A 101 7.76 11.71 14.55
C GLY A 101 6.81 12.34 13.52
N LEU A 102 6.99 12.03 12.24
CA LEU A 102 6.11 12.47 11.14
C LEU A 102 5.05 11.43 10.76
N GLY A 103 5.06 10.26 11.39
CA GLY A 103 4.16 9.17 11.00
C GLY A 103 4.44 8.61 9.61
N ILE A 104 5.68 8.74 9.12
CA ILE A 104 6.09 8.19 7.83
C ILE A 104 6.31 6.69 7.97
N PRO A 105 5.63 5.85 7.20
CA PRO A 105 5.81 4.40 7.28
C PRO A 105 7.25 3.98 6.96
N PRO A 106 7.77 2.90 7.55
CA PRO A 106 9.13 2.42 7.28
C PRO A 106 9.32 1.99 5.83
N THR A 107 8.26 1.54 5.18
CA THR A 107 8.26 1.11 3.78
C THR A 107 7.05 1.69 3.04
N GLY A 108 7.13 1.76 1.72
CA GLY A 108 6.03 2.26 0.89
C GLY A 108 6.02 3.78 0.74
N GLY A 109 4.86 4.31 0.39
CA GLY A 109 4.62 5.74 0.22
C GLY A 109 4.07 6.42 1.48
N SER A 110 3.72 7.69 1.35
CA SER A 110 3.02 8.42 2.41
C SER A 110 1.66 7.79 2.70
N VAL A 111 1.16 7.99 3.93
CA VAL A 111 -0.14 7.45 4.36
C VAL A 111 -1.24 7.92 3.40
N THR A 112 -1.32 9.22 3.13
CA THR A 112 -2.33 9.81 2.22
C THR A 112 -2.29 9.19 0.82
N ARG A 113 -1.08 8.96 0.26
CA ARG A 113 -0.95 8.29 -1.04
C ARG A 113 -1.45 6.86 -1.00
N THR A 114 -1.13 6.12 0.06
CA THR A 114 -1.57 4.74 0.25
C THR A 114 -3.09 4.68 0.39
N GLU A 115 -3.71 5.59 1.13
CA GLU A 115 -5.16 5.71 1.27
C GLU A 115 -5.85 5.96 -0.07
N LEU A 116 -5.35 6.90 -0.89
CA LEU A 116 -5.89 7.15 -2.23
C LEU A 116 -5.81 5.91 -3.12
N VAL A 117 -4.66 5.21 -3.11
CA VAL A 117 -4.48 3.97 -3.89
C VAL A 117 -5.47 2.89 -3.44
N CYS A 118 -5.61 2.67 -2.13
CA CYS A 118 -6.54 1.69 -1.58
C CYS A 118 -7.99 2.07 -1.88
N HIS A 119 -8.35 3.35 -1.77
CA HIS A 119 -9.69 3.84 -2.11
C HIS A 119 -10.02 3.59 -3.58
N ALA A 120 -9.11 3.94 -4.50
CA ALA A 120 -9.28 3.67 -5.92
C ALA A 120 -9.42 2.16 -6.20
N ALA A 121 -8.62 1.33 -5.54
CA ALA A 121 -8.66 -0.13 -5.71
C ALA A 121 -9.98 -0.76 -5.23
N VAL A 122 -10.57 -0.24 -4.16
CA VAL A 122 -11.84 -0.76 -3.60
C VAL A 122 -13.05 -0.27 -4.40
N THR A 123 -13.00 0.95 -4.92
CA THR A 123 -14.13 1.56 -5.66
C THR A 123 -14.16 1.17 -7.13
N ALA A 124 -13.02 0.80 -7.72
CA ALA A 124 -12.93 0.40 -9.12
C ALA A 124 -13.28 -1.08 -9.32
N ARG A 125 -13.72 -1.42 -10.55
CA ARG A 125 -14.04 -2.81 -10.92
C ARG A 125 -12.81 -3.71 -11.10
N SER A 126 -11.66 -3.12 -11.34
CA SER A 126 -10.37 -3.82 -11.50
C SER A 126 -9.21 -2.90 -11.13
N PHE A 127 -8.04 -3.49 -10.86
CA PHE A 127 -6.82 -2.71 -10.58
C PHE A 127 -6.35 -1.90 -11.80
N GLU A 128 -6.63 -2.35 -13.01
CA GLU A 128 -6.38 -1.60 -14.24
C GLU A 128 -7.20 -0.31 -14.29
N VAL A 129 -8.51 -0.42 -14.00
CA VAL A 129 -9.40 0.76 -13.92
C VAL A 129 -8.96 1.69 -12.79
N ALA A 130 -8.59 1.15 -11.62
CA ALA A 130 -8.06 1.93 -10.51
C ALA A 130 -6.79 2.70 -10.89
N SER A 131 -5.84 2.05 -11.58
CA SER A 131 -4.64 2.69 -12.13
C SER A 131 -4.98 3.85 -13.06
N GLY A 132 -5.96 3.65 -13.96
CA GLY A 132 -6.44 4.69 -14.87
C GLY A 132 -7.07 5.89 -14.14
N VAL A 133 -7.86 5.64 -13.09
CA VAL A 133 -8.46 6.68 -12.24
C VAL A 133 -7.38 7.49 -11.53
N LEU A 134 -6.42 6.83 -10.86
CA LEU A 134 -5.29 7.46 -10.17
C LEU A 134 -4.46 8.34 -11.12
N LYS A 135 -4.16 7.84 -12.31
CA LYS A 135 -3.42 8.61 -13.32
C LYS A 135 -4.20 9.83 -13.78
N LYS A 136 -5.49 9.67 -14.07
CA LYS A 136 -6.33 10.73 -14.63
C LYS A 136 -6.65 11.84 -13.63
N HIS A 137 -7.06 11.47 -12.42
CA HIS A 137 -7.57 12.40 -11.41
C HIS A 137 -6.51 12.85 -10.41
N ASP A 138 -5.73 11.91 -9.89
CA ASP A 138 -4.76 12.18 -8.81
C ASP A 138 -3.34 12.40 -9.32
N LYS A 139 -3.10 12.23 -10.63
CA LYS A 139 -1.77 12.33 -11.26
C LYS A 139 -0.75 11.37 -10.64
N ILE A 140 -1.23 10.26 -10.08
CA ILE A 140 -0.40 9.19 -9.51
C ILE A 140 -0.24 8.10 -10.58
N GLU A 141 0.96 7.97 -11.12
CA GLU A 141 1.26 6.94 -12.10
C GLU A 141 1.71 5.66 -11.41
N LEU A 142 0.86 4.64 -11.48
CA LEU A 142 1.10 3.30 -10.98
C LEU A 142 0.59 2.28 -12.00
N SER A 143 1.29 1.14 -12.13
CA SER A 143 0.74 0.01 -12.85
C SER A 143 -0.35 -0.69 -12.04
N ASP A 144 -1.20 -1.46 -12.69
CA ASP A 144 -2.22 -2.33 -12.06
C ASP A 144 -1.62 -3.25 -11.00
N GLN A 145 -0.45 -3.84 -11.28
CA GLN A 145 0.29 -4.67 -10.33
C GLN A 145 0.79 -3.90 -9.11
N GLN A 146 1.19 -2.64 -9.27
CA GLN A 146 1.60 -1.80 -8.15
C GLN A 146 0.40 -1.42 -7.29
N VAL A 147 -0.73 -1.04 -7.90
CA VAL A 147 -1.98 -0.78 -7.19
C VAL A 147 -2.41 -2.01 -6.39
N ARG A 148 -2.43 -3.19 -7.01
CA ARG A 148 -2.74 -4.45 -6.36
C ARG A 148 -1.82 -4.72 -5.17
N ARG A 149 -0.50 -4.64 -5.36
CA ARG A 149 0.48 -4.93 -4.29
C ARG A 149 0.33 -4.00 -3.10
N ILE A 150 0.12 -2.70 -3.34
CA ILE A 150 -0.09 -1.71 -2.27
C ILE A 150 -1.36 -2.04 -1.49
N SER A 151 -2.48 -2.28 -2.18
CA SER A 151 -3.77 -2.57 -1.58
C SER A 151 -3.79 -3.89 -0.81
N GLU A 152 -3.17 -4.95 -1.35
CA GLU A 152 -3.06 -6.24 -0.67
C GLU A 152 -2.16 -6.14 0.58
N THR A 153 -1.09 -5.35 0.53
CA THR A 153 -0.20 -5.15 1.67
C THR A 153 -0.92 -4.42 2.80
N GLU A 154 -1.65 -3.37 2.46
CA GLU A 154 -2.43 -2.61 3.44
C GLU A 154 -3.61 -3.42 3.97
N GLY A 155 -4.30 -4.18 3.13
CA GLY A 155 -5.35 -5.09 3.55
C GLY A 155 -4.87 -6.16 4.53
N LYS A 156 -3.68 -6.71 4.33
CA LYS A 156 -3.07 -7.67 5.29
C LYS A 156 -2.75 -6.99 6.63
N ARG A 157 -2.24 -5.75 6.60
CA ARG A 157 -1.96 -4.97 7.81
C ARG A 157 -3.23 -4.73 8.62
N LEU A 158 -4.28 -4.26 7.94
CA LEU A 158 -5.59 -4.02 8.57
C LEU A 158 -6.23 -5.30 9.12
N ALA A 159 -6.12 -6.42 8.40
CA ALA A 159 -6.64 -7.71 8.88
C ALA A 159 -5.99 -8.14 10.21
N VAL A 160 -4.67 -7.95 10.36
CA VAL A 160 -3.97 -8.24 11.63
C VAL A 160 -4.45 -7.31 12.75
N GLU A 161 -4.70 -6.04 12.44
CA GLU A 161 -5.18 -5.06 13.40
C GLU A 161 -6.60 -5.40 13.89
N ILE A 162 -7.50 -5.75 12.96
CA ILE A 162 -8.88 -6.22 13.28
C ILE A 162 -8.85 -7.46 14.17
N VAL A 163 -8.01 -8.44 13.87
CA VAL A 163 -7.88 -9.65 14.71
C VAL A 163 -7.43 -9.28 16.13
N ARG A 164 -6.45 -8.38 16.28
CA ARG A 164 -5.98 -7.90 17.58
C ARG A 164 -7.09 -7.16 18.35
N GLU A 165 -7.89 -6.34 17.68
CA GLU A 165 -9.02 -5.65 18.29
C GLU A 165 -10.08 -6.63 18.78
N VAL A 166 -10.43 -7.63 17.97
CA VAL A 166 -11.37 -8.69 18.34
C VAL A 166 -10.87 -9.50 19.55
N GLU A 167 -9.57 -9.84 19.59
CA GLU A 167 -8.97 -10.54 20.74
C GLU A 167 -8.98 -9.65 21.99
N THR A 168 -8.70 -8.37 21.84
CA THR A 168 -8.76 -7.40 22.93
C THR A 168 -10.17 -7.29 23.48
N PHE A 169 -11.17 -7.20 22.62
CA PHE A 169 -12.59 -7.19 23.00
C PHE A 169 -12.98 -8.49 23.74
N ARG A 170 -12.62 -9.66 23.19
CA ARG A 170 -12.91 -10.97 23.80
C ARG A 170 -12.24 -11.15 25.17
N SER A 171 -11.11 -10.52 25.40
CA SER A 171 -10.40 -10.55 26.69
C SER A 171 -11.03 -9.60 27.74
N GLY A 172 -12.14 -8.93 27.42
CA GLY A 172 -12.81 -7.98 28.32
C GLY A 172 -12.05 -6.67 28.55
N LYS A 173 -11.01 -6.40 27.77
CA LYS A 173 -10.31 -5.11 27.81
C LYS A 173 -11.11 -4.09 27.02
N PRO A 174 -11.24 -2.83 27.51
CA PRO A 174 -11.92 -1.80 26.76
C PRO A 174 -11.16 -1.52 25.45
N ILE A 175 -11.88 -1.51 24.34
CA ILE A 175 -11.35 -0.95 23.09
C ILE A 175 -11.22 0.54 23.34
N VAL A 176 -10.04 1.10 23.06
CA VAL A 176 -9.82 2.55 23.17
C VAL A 176 -10.63 3.18 22.04
N GLY A 177 -11.83 3.65 22.40
CA GLY A 177 -12.68 4.42 21.50
C GLY A 177 -12.16 5.86 21.32
N PRO A 178 -12.83 6.68 20.50
CA PRO A 178 -12.50 8.09 20.38
C PRO A 178 -12.48 8.76 21.77
N GLN A 179 -11.50 9.62 22.00
CA GLN A 179 -11.26 10.25 23.31
C GLN A 179 -12.37 11.23 23.72
N GLU A 180 -13.22 11.64 22.80
CA GLU A 180 -14.38 12.48 23.07
C GLU A 180 -15.63 11.62 23.20
N PRO A 181 -16.40 11.77 24.29
CA PRO A 181 -17.66 11.07 24.44
C PRO A 181 -18.64 11.53 23.37
N SER A 182 -19.22 10.59 22.65
CA SER A 182 -20.27 10.88 21.68
C SER A 182 -21.62 10.96 22.38
N ASP A 183 -22.39 12.02 22.16
CA ASP A 183 -23.74 12.18 22.68
C ASP A 183 -24.73 11.17 22.10
N LEU A 184 -24.37 10.55 20.98
CA LEU A 184 -25.18 9.55 20.28
C LEU A 184 -24.32 8.41 19.74
N ILE A 185 -24.65 7.18 20.11
CA ILE A 185 -24.09 5.96 19.54
C ILE A 185 -25.18 5.27 18.71
N VAL A 186 -24.97 5.16 17.40
CA VAL A 186 -25.85 4.39 16.51
C VAL A 186 -25.18 3.06 16.19
N VAL A 187 -25.79 1.97 16.64
CA VAL A 187 -25.33 0.61 16.33
C VAL A 187 -26.22 0.06 15.21
N THR A 188 -25.64 -0.18 14.04
CA THR A 188 -26.31 -0.88 12.94
C THR A 188 -25.70 -2.27 12.80
N ALA A 189 -26.55 -3.31 12.83
CA ALA A 189 -26.16 -4.68 12.54
C ALA A 189 -26.75 -5.07 11.17
N ASP A 190 -25.90 -5.24 10.18
CA ASP A 190 -26.30 -5.81 8.89
C ASP A 190 -26.06 -7.33 8.93
N GLY A 191 -27.15 -8.08 8.97
CA GLY A 191 -27.16 -9.55 8.96
C GLY A 191 -27.24 -10.08 7.53
N GLY A 192 -26.18 -9.98 6.76
CA GLY A 192 -26.08 -10.67 5.48
C GLY A 192 -26.09 -12.21 5.68
N ARG A 193 -27.13 -12.90 5.21
CA ARG A 193 -27.08 -14.37 5.10
C ARG A 193 -26.17 -14.73 3.94
N ILE A 194 -24.97 -15.19 4.25
CA ILE A 194 -24.12 -15.89 3.28
C ILE A 194 -24.72 -17.30 3.16
N GLN A 195 -25.37 -17.59 2.04
CA GLN A 195 -25.69 -18.97 1.69
C GLN A 195 -24.38 -19.67 1.34
N THR A 196 -23.80 -20.36 2.30
CA THR A 196 -22.78 -21.36 2.02
C THR A 196 -23.50 -22.54 1.37
N ARG A 197 -23.39 -22.70 0.05
CA ARG A 197 -23.66 -24.00 -0.57
C ARG A 197 -22.65 -24.97 0.03
N GLN A 198 -23.12 -25.91 0.84
CA GLN A 198 -22.33 -27.09 1.08
C GLN A 198 -22.16 -27.78 -0.28
N PRO A 199 -20.93 -28.17 -0.67
CA PRO A 199 -20.79 -29.02 -1.87
C PRO A 199 -21.65 -30.22 -1.68
N ASP A 200 -22.61 -30.49 -2.60
CA ASP A 200 -23.37 -31.70 -2.60
C ASP A 200 -22.39 -32.87 -2.61
N GLU A 201 -22.45 -33.74 -1.61
CA GLU A 201 -21.59 -34.95 -1.49
C GLU A 201 -21.66 -35.80 -2.77
N THR A 202 -22.78 -35.75 -3.50
CA THR A 202 -22.97 -36.38 -4.80
C THR A 202 -22.07 -35.90 -5.91
N GLN A 203 -21.57 -34.63 -5.88
CA GLN A 203 -20.65 -34.12 -6.90
C GLN A 203 -19.17 -34.45 -6.62
N GLN A 204 -18.87 -34.87 -5.40
CA GLN A 204 -17.54 -35.32 -5.04
C GLN A 204 -17.36 -36.80 -5.46
N ASP A 205 -18.39 -37.60 -5.32
CA ASP A 205 -18.37 -39.00 -5.77
C ASP A 205 -18.26 -39.13 -7.31
N GLU A 206 -18.91 -38.23 -8.08
CA GLU A 206 -18.77 -38.19 -9.54
C GLU A 206 -17.37 -37.78 -10.00
N LYS A 207 -16.74 -36.80 -9.34
CA LYS A 207 -15.37 -36.39 -9.67
C LYS A 207 -14.33 -37.44 -9.32
N ASP A 208 -14.52 -38.14 -8.21
CA ASP A 208 -13.65 -39.26 -7.79
C ASP A 208 -13.84 -40.50 -8.67
N ALA A 209 -15.05 -40.71 -9.22
CA ALA A 209 -15.32 -41.75 -10.19
C ALA A 209 -14.66 -41.49 -11.54
N ILE A 210 -14.77 -40.26 -12.08
CA ILE A 210 -14.13 -39.84 -13.34
C ILE A 210 -12.60 -39.94 -13.25
N HIS A 211 -12.01 -39.58 -12.10
CA HIS A 211 -10.56 -39.66 -11.89
C HIS A 211 -10.03 -41.10 -11.71
N LYS A 212 -10.89 -42.05 -11.36
CA LYS A 212 -10.55 -43.50 -11.30
C LYS A 212 -10.60 -44.15 -12.69
N ASP A 213 -11.53 -43.76 -13.54
CA ASP A 213 -11.64 -44.26 -14.88
C ASP A 213 -10.47 -43.79 -15.80
N GLU A 214 -10.05 -42.49 -15.67
CA GLU A 214 -8.87 -42.01 -16.38
C GLU A 214 -7.57 -42.69 -15.96
N LYS A 215 -7.45 -43.18 -14.69
CA LYS A 215 -6.27 -43.92 -14.25
C LYS A 215 -6.28 -45.40 -14.69
N SER A 216 -7.45 -45.97 -14.98
CA SER A 216 -7.56 -47.37 -15.47
C SER A 216 -7.27 -47.48 -16.97
N GLU A 217 -7.59 -46.44 -17.77
CA GLU A 217 -7.25 -46.40 -19.20
C GLU A 217 -5.77 -46.12 -19.47
N ALA A 218 -5.09 -45.37 -18.58
CA ALA A 218 -3.66 -45.08 -18.72
C ALA A 218 -2.73 -46.27 -18.37
N GLN A 219 -3.22 -47.39 -17.86
CA GLN A 219 -2.43 -48.56 -17.50
C GLN A 219 -2.65 -49.75 -18.48
N GLY A 220 -3.48 -49.59 -19.56
CA GLY A 220 -3.86 -50.66 -20.48
C GLY A 220 -2.99 -50.77 -21.76
N ASP A 221 -2.17 -49.78 -22.08
CA ASP A 221 -1.49 -49.74 -23.39
C ASP A 221 0.05 -49.82 -23.32
N GLY A 222 0.56 -50.76 -22.56
CA GLY A 222 2.01 -50.92 -22.35
C GLY A 222 2.56 -52.33 -22.28
N LYS A 223 1.93 -53.32 -22.95
CA LYS A 223 2.55 -54.64 -23.11
C LYS A 223 2.05 -55.31 -24.38
N ASP A 224 2.73 -55.04 -25.52
CA ASP A 224 3.01 -56.02 -26.58
C ASP A 224 3.78 -55.34 -27.72
N GLU A 225 5.10 -55.30 -27.61
CA GLU A 225 5.99 -55.20 -28.76
C GLU A 225 7.47 -55.28 -28.33
N SER A 226 7.88 -56.45 -27.87
CA SER A 226 9.32 -56.77 -27.89
C SER A 226 9.56 -58.27 -27.79
N GLN A 227 9.16 -59.04 -28.79
CA GLN A 227 9.75 -60.36 -29.08
C GLN A 227 9.53 -60.74 -30.56
N GLN A 228 10.38 -60.22 -31.44
CA GLN A 228 10.70 -60.93 -32.69
C GLN A 228 11.73 -60.10 -33.49
N LYS A 229 13.00 -60.34 -33.23
CA LYS A 229 14.06 -60.28 -34.25
C LYS A 229 15.41 -60.66 -33.62
N ASN A 230 15.62 -61.97 -33.47
CA ASN A 230 16.93 -62.54 -33.48
C ASN A 230 16.80 -63.96 -34.00
N LYS A 231 16.91 -64.09 -35.36
CA LYS A 231 17.38 -65.26 -36.06
C LYS A 231 17.46 -64.92 -37.58
N LYS A 232 18.55 -64.43 -38.05
CA LYS A 232 19.41 -64.90 -39.16
C LYS A 232 20.58 -63.93 -39.28
#